data_d64c3c7712a4914140c85f3012e0d0b9
#
_entry.id   d64c3c7712a4914140c85f3012e0d0b9
#
_cell.length_a   1.000
_cell.length_b   1.000
_cell.length_c   1.000
_cell.angle_alpha   90.00
_cell.angle_beta   90.00
_cell.angle_gamma   90.00
#
_symmetry.space_group_name_H-M   'P 1'
#
loop_
_entity.id
_entity.type
_entity.pdbx_description
1 polymer ?
#
loop_
_entity_poly.entity_id
_entity_poly.type
_entity_poly.pdbx_seq_one_letter_code
_entity_poly.pdbx_strand_id
1 'polypeptide(L)'
;MLDIHCHGGGGFYFSDSDPENIKIAIEAHKKSGTEQLIASLVTDSIDNLKSQIKRLVPFYDRGEIFGIHLEGPYLSHRRCGAHDPNLLRLPSLDEIESLIDIGQGAIAMMTVAPELEGAIETIKYLSSNDVIAAIGHSDGNGADAVAAIEAGAKVVTHFTNAMSKLIEDEESFAHQVLNDPRILLELIVDGVHVPLNTVVEIFQKAPRRVILVSDAMSAAGCDDGNYMIGPLEVEVRNSIARLRSNGSLAGSTLTLRRASEIAIHAGVPQELVAHATTLAPQSLFASKK
;
A
#
# COMPACT_ATOMS: atom_id res chain seq x y z
N MET A 1 12.93 -7.49 -7.98
CA MET A 1 11.52 -7.16 -7.68
C MET A 1 11.47 -5.90 -6.85
N LEU A 2 10.45 -5.05 -7.03
CA LEU A 2 10.18 -3.85 -6.22
C LEU A 2 8.81 -4.02 -5.56
N ASP A 3 8.79 -4.02 -4.22
CA ASP A 3 7.55 -4.00 -3.41
C ASP A 3 7.24 -2.57 -3.01
N ILE A 4 6.13 -2.02 -3.48
CA ILE A 4 5.77 -0.62 -3.23
C ILE A 4 4.85 -0.43 -2.02
N HIS A 5 4.39 -1.52 -1.40
CA HIS A 5 3.51 -1.49 -0.25
C HIS A 5 3.85 -2.60 0.74
N CYS A 6 4.54 -2.23 1.82
CA CYS A 6 5.05 -3.15 2.82
C CYS A 6 5.30 -2.41 4.14
N HIS A 7 4.73 -2.88 5.26
CA HIS A 7 4.78 -2.22 6.58
C HIS A 7 5.86 -2.76 7.50
N GLY A 8 6.34 -4.00 7.26
CA GLY A 8 7.34 -4.62 8.10
C GLY A 8 7.61 -6.08 7.73
N GLY A 9 8.38 -6.76 8.55
CA GLY A 9 8.75 -8.17 8.42
C GLY A 9 9.74 -8.59 9.49
N GLY A 10 10.02 -9.90 9.62
CA GLY A 10 11.01 -10.40 10.57
C GLY A 10 10.73 -10.07 12.03
N GLY A 11 9.48 -9.81 12.40
CA GLY A 11 9.03 -9.44 13.74
C GLY A 11 8.90 -7.94 13.99
N PHE A 12 9.31 -7.07 13.05
CA PHE A 12 9.41 -5.63 13.26
C PHE A 12 8.72 -4.80 12.17
N TYR A 13 8.42 -3.54 12.51
CA TYR A 13 7.81 -2.55 11.62
C TYR A 13 8.81 -1.52 11.13
N PHE A 14 8.51 -0.87 10.01
CA PHE A 14 9.28 0.31 9.56
C PHE A 14 9.03 1.54 10.44
N SER A 15 7.97 1.54 11.23
CA SER A 15 7.68 2.58 12.23
C SER A 15 8.45 2.40 13.55
N ASP A 16 9.23 1.32 13.73
CA ASP A 16 9.96 1.02 14.97
C ASP A 16 10.89 2.18 15.36
N SER A 17 11.08 2.34 16.66
CA SER A 17 11.96 3.38 17.20
C SER A 17 13.44 3.01 17.12
N ASP A 18 13.76 1.71 17.08
CA ASP A 18 15.13 1.20 16.96
C ASP A 18 15.48 0.97 15.46
N PRO A 19 16.50 1.68 14.93
CA PRO A 19 16.97 1.49 13.56
C PRO A 19 17.42 0.05 13.23
N GLU A 20 17.90 -0.73 14.21
CA GLU A 20 18.29 -2.12 13.98
C GLU A 20 17.06 -3.00 13.72
N ASN A 21 15.94 -2.73 14.36
CA ASN A 21 14.67 -3.41 14.10
C ASN A 21 14.15 -3.10 12.68
N ILE A 22 14.26 -1.85 12.23
CA ILE A 22 13.93 -1.44 10.87
C ILE A 22 14.80 -2.22 9.87
N LYS A 23 16.09 -2.35 10.13
CA LYS A 23 17.02 -3.10 9.28
C LYS A 23 16.66 -4.59 9.20
N ILE A 24 16.26 -5.21 10.32
CA ILE A 24 15.79 -6.60 10.33
C ILE A 24 14.57 -6.74 9.42
N ALA A 25 13.61 -5.79 9.48
CA ALA A 25 12.43 -5.80 8.62
C ALA A 25 12.81 -5.71 7.13
N ILE A 26 13.72 -4.82 6.75
CA ILE A 26 14.24 -4.69 5.38
C ILE A 26 14.88 -6.01 4.92
N GLU A 27 15.76 -6.59 5.76
CA GLU A 27 16.51 -7.81 5.43
C GLU A 27 15.60 -9.04 5.30
N ALA A 28 14.47 -9.10 6.03
CA ALA A 28 13.48 -10.16 5.88
C ALA A 28 12.92 -10.24 4.44
N HIS A 29 12.62 -9.08 3.84
CA HIS A 29 12.17 -8.99 2.45
C HIS A 29 13.29 -9.26 1.45
N LYS A 30 14.50 -8.73 1.68
CA LYS A 30 15.66 -8.99 0.80
C LYS A 30 16.02 -10.47 0.75
N LYS A 31 16.02 -11.17 1.88
CA LYS A 31 16.25 -12.62 1.94
C LYS A 31 15.23 -13.43 1.14
N SER A 32 14.01 -12.93 1.01
CA SER A 32 12.96 -13.56 0.20
C SER A 32 13.00 -13.14 -1.28
N GLY A 33 13.97 -12.31 -1.70
CA GLY A 33 14.22 -11.94 -3.09
C GLY A 33 13.58 -10.60 -3.53
N THR A 34 13.05 -9.81 -2.61
CA THR A 34 12.66 -8.41 -2.87
C THR A 34 13.93 -7.55 -2.90
N GLU A 35 14.31 -7.02 -4.06
CA GLU A 35 15.56 -6.24 -4.21
C GLU A 35 15.42 -4.84 -3.64
N GLN A 36 14.25 -4.23 -3.85
CA GLN A 36 13.91 -2.91 -3.35
C GLN A 36 12.49 -2.92 -2.76
N LEU A 37 12.26 -2.09 -1.76
CA LEU A 37 10.95 -1.90 -1.17
C LEU A 37 10.70 -0.42 -0.82
N ILE A 38 9.44 -0.03 -0.78
CA ILE A 38 8.98 1.21 -0.20
C ILE A 38 8.47 0.89 1.21
N ALA A 39 9.01 1.58 2.21
CA ALA A 39 8.61 1.41 3.60
C ALA A 39 7.28 2.12 3.86
N SER A 40 6.21 1.37 4.11
CA SER A 40 4.87 1.90 4.36
C SER A 40 4.69 2.19 5.85
N LEU A 41 4.18 3.39 6.14
CA LEU A 41 3.77 3.83 7.47
C LEU A 41 2.24 3.90 7.51
N VAL A 42 1.64 3.20 8.48
CA VAL A 42 0.20 3.26 8.72
C VAL A 42 -0.20 4.59 9.35
N THR A 43 -1.49 4.90 9.31
CA THR A 43 -2.08 6.06 10.00
C THR A 43 -1.56 6.20 11.43
N ASP A 44 -1.07 7.39 11.75
CA ASP A 44 -0.64 7.80 13.09
C ASP A 44 -0.87 9.32 13.25
N SER A 45 -0.61 9.87 14.43
CA SER A 45 -0.59 11.32 14.62
C SER A 45 0.48 11.96 13.72
N ILE A 46 0.26 13.19 13.29
CA ILE A 46 1.20 13.91 12.41
C ILE A 46 2.60 13.99 13.04
N ASP A 47 2.70 14.20 14.34
CA ASP A 47 3.98 14.27 15.04
C ASP A 47 4.71 12.93 15.08
N ASN A 48 3.97 11.82 15.25
CA ASN A 48 4.54 10.47 15.18
C ASN A 48 4.99 10.15 13.75
N LEU A 49 4.16 10.45 12.72
CA LEU A 49 4.54 10.27 11.32
C LEU A 49 5.83 11.06 10.99
N LYS A 50 5.93 12.33 11.42
CA LYS A 50 7.15 13.13 11.26
C LYS A 50 8.36 12.46 11.91
N SER A 51 8.19 11.87 13.08
CA SER A 51 9.25 11.17 13.80
C SER A 51 9.66 9.86 13.09
N GLN A 52 8.70 9.12 12.57
CA GLN A 52 8.92 7.88 11.81
C GLN A 52 9.61 8.18 10.47
N ILE A 53 9.16 9.18 9.73
CA ILE A 53 9.78 9.64 8.47
C ILE A 53 11.26 10.00 8.70
N LYS A 54 11.55 10.81 9.74
CA LYS A 54 12.95 11.19 10.07
C LYS A 54 13.85 9.98 10.33
N ARG A 55 13.31 8.90 10.90
CA ARG A 55 14.07 7.66 11.12
C ARG A 55 14.33 6.89 9.84
N LEU A 56 13.42 6.96 8.86
CA LEU A 56 13.54 6.26 7.58
C LEU A 56 14.39 6.98 6.55
N VAL A 57 14.49 8.32 6.61
CA VAL A 57 15.32 9.12 5.66
C VAL A 57 16.75 8.58 5.53
N PRO A 58 17.49 8.26 6.62
CA PRO A 58 18.84 7.69 6.47
C PRO A 58 18.89 6.35 5.73
N PHE A 59 17.84 5.52 5.77
CA PHE A 59 17.78 4.27 5.00
C PHE A 59 17.55 4.56 3.52
N TYR A 60 16.73 5.57 3.20
CA TYR A 60 16.54 6.06 1.84
C TYR A 60 17.86 6.64 1.27
N ASP A 61 18.56 7.48 2.02
CA ASP A 61 19.83 8.11 1.59
C ASP A 61 20.90 7.06 1.28
N ARG A 62 20.91 5.93 1.99
CA ARG A 62 21.84 4.82 1.74
C ARG A 62 21.34 3.85 0.65
N GLY A 63 20.14 4.06 0.08
CA GLY A 63 19.54 3.17 -0.92
C GLY A 63 19.10 1.80 -0.35
N GLU A 64 18.89 1.70 0.96
CA GLU A 64 18.42 0.48 1.61
C GLU A 64 16.91 0.27 1.41
N ILE A 65 16.15 1.39 1.30
CA ILE A 65 14.76 1.44 0.85
C ILE A 65 14.65 2.33 -0.38
N PHE A 66 13.65 2.09 -1.22
CA PHE A 66 13.38 2.89 -2.42
C PHE A 66 12.66 4.21 -2.10
N GLY A 67 11.93 4.25 -1.01
CA GLY A 67 11.18 5.42 -0.54
C GLY A 67 10.28 5.10 0.64
N ILE A 68 9.43 6.05 0.99
CA ILE A 68 8.45 5.95 2.07
C ILE A 68 7.05 6.10 1.47
N HIS A 69 6.13 5.24 1.87
CA HIS A 69 4.70 5.33 1.58
C HIS A 69 3.96 5.72 2.86
N LEU A 70 3.10 6.72 2.77
CA LEU A 70 2.17 7.08 3.85
C LEU A 70 0.80 6.51 3.54
N GLU A 71 0.38 5.47 4.26
CA GLU A 71 -0.96 4.93 4.15
C GLU A 71 -1.88 5.62 5.16
N GLY A 72 -2.51 6.69 4.69
CA GLY A 72 -3.27 7.63 5.53
C GLY A 72 -2.39 8.77 6.11
N PRO A 73 -2.95 9.56 7.04
CA PRO A 73 -4.20 9.38 7.82
C PRO A 73 -5.49 9.85 7.12
N TYR A 74 -5.44 10.20 5.86
CA TYR A 74 -6.55 10.79 5.11
C TYR A 74 -7.40 9.71 4.43
N LEU A 75 -7.98 8.82 5.25
CA LEU A 75 -8.73 7.63 4.83
C LEU A 75 -10.18 7.70 5.32
N SER A 76 -11.09 6.98 4.66
CA SER A 76 -12.49 6.91 5.04
C SER A 76 -12.69 6.14 6.34
N HIS A 77 -13.39 6.75 7.31
CA HIS A 77 -13.77 6.06 8.55
C HIS A 77 -14.52 4.75 8.31
N ARG A 78 -15.35 4.69 7.26
CA ARG A 78 -16.14 3.49 6.91
C ARG A 78 -15.28 2.37 6.33
N ARG A 79 -14.09 2.71 5.82
CA ARG A 79 -13.15 1.80 5.16
C ARG A 79 -11.78 1.80 5.84
N CYS A 80 -11.75 2.12 7.14
CA CYS A 80 -10.49 2.24 7.89
C CYS A 80 -9.66 0.95 7.93
N GLY A 81 -10.26 -0.24 7.74
CA GLY A 81 -9.50 -1.49 7.78
C GLY A 81 -8.77 -1.68 9.11
N ALA A 82 -7.46 -1.86 9.06
CA ALA A 82 -6.59 -2.03 10.23
C ALA A 82 -5.96 -0.70 10.72
N HIS A 83 -6.52 0.45 10.37
CA HIS A 83 -6.11 1.75 10.92
C HIS A 83 -6.93 2.12 12.15
N ASP A 84 -6.32 2.85 13.10
CA ASP A 84 -7.05 3.40 14.23
C ASP A 84 -7.98 4.53 13.76
N PRO A 85 -9.32 4.35 13.87
CA PRO A 85 -10.27 5.36 13.38
C PRO A 85 -10.16 6.71 14.13
N ASN A 86 -9.61 6.74 15.34
CA ASN A 86 -9.44 7.99 16.09
C ASN A 86 -8.30 8.87 15.55
N LEU A 87 -7.43 8.31 14.73
CA LEU A 87 -6.30 9.00 14.10
C LEU A 87 -6.60 9.45 12.67
N LEU A 88 -7.72 8.98 12.09
CA LEU A 88 -8.15 9.41 10.75
C LEU A 88 -8.63 10.87 10.77
N ARG A 89 -8.36 11.56 9.67
CA ARG A 89 -8.64 12.99 9.55
C ARG A 89 -8.87 13.42 8.11
N LEU A 90 -9.45 14.59 7.92
CA LEU A 90 -9.55 15.21 6.60
C LEU A 90 -8.17 15.68 6.12
N PRO A 91 -7.89 15.62 4.81
CA PRO A 91 -6.68 16.17 4.22
C PRO A 91 -6.43 17.64 4.59
N SER A 92 -5.17 17.95 4.90
CA SER A 92 -4.69 19.31 5.15
C SER A 92 -3.39 19.52 4.38
N LEU A 93 -3.37 20.50 3.47
CA LEU A 93 -2.18 20.80 2.67
C LEU A 93 -1.00 21.22 3.55
N ASP A 94 -1.21 21.98 4.62
CA ASP A 94 -0.14 22.39 5.55
C ASP A 94 0.51 21.18 6.24
N GLU A 95 -0.31 20.19 6.63
CA GLU A 95 0.22 18.95 7.22
C GLU A 95 1.01 18.14 6.20
N ILE A 96 0.48 17.97 4.98
CA ILE A 96 1.09 17.22 3.88
C ILE A 96 2.41 17.86 3.47
N GLU A 97 2.45 19.18 3.30
CA GLU A 97 3.68 19.94 3.02
C GLU A 97 4.73 19.67 4.09
N SER A 98 4.33 19.76 5.36
CA SER A 98 5.26 19.51 6.47
C SER A 98 5.79 18.08 6.54
N LEU A 99 5.02 17.07 6.08
CA LEU A 99 5.45 15.67 5.99
C LEU A 99 6.43 15.49 4.81
N ILE A 100 6.14 16.10 3.66
CA ILE A 100 7.01 16.06 2.47
C ILE A 100 8.35 16.72 2.76
N ASP A 101 8.35 17.91 3.38
CA ASP A 101 9.57 18.64 3.75
C ASP A 101 10.47 17.83 4.67
N ILE A 102 9.90 17.22 5.71
CA ILE A 102 10.64 16.35 6.63
C ILE A 102 11.21 15.11 5.92
N GLY A 103 10.50 14.62 4.91
CA GLY A 103 10.89 13.48 4.11
C GLY A 103 12.11 13.73 3.21
N GLN A 104 12.49 14.98 2.93
CA GLN A 104 13.67 15.34 2.15
C GLN A 104 13.78 14.56 0.82
N GLY A 105 12.65 14.37 0.14
CA GLY A 105 12.55 13.60 -1.10
C GLY A 105 12.34 12.09 -0.93
N ALA A 106 12.37 11.56 0.28
CA ALA A 106 12.14 10.13 0.53
C ALA A 106 10.65 9.74 0.42
N ILE A 107 9.69 10.68 0.57
CA ILE A 107 8.26 10.35 0.41
C ILE A 107 8.01 10.01 -1.06
N ALA A 108 7.74 8.74 -1.32
CA ALA A 108 7.51 8.22 -2.66
C ALA A 108 6.03 8.19 -3.04
N MET A 109 5.15 7.90 -2.06
CA MET A 109 3.73 7.67 -2.28
C MET A 109 2.91 8.05 -1.05
N MET A 110 1.65 8.46 -1.25
CA MET A 110 0.66 8.68 -0.21
C MET A 110 -0.70 8.16 -0.66
N THR A 111 -1.36 7.36 0.21
CA THR A 111 -2.74 6.88 -0.02
C THR A 111 -3.75 7.84 0.60
N VAL A 112 -4.76 8.21 -0.19
CA VAL A 112 -5.84 9.13 0.19
C VAL A 112 -7.18 8.55 -0.26
N ALA A 113 -8.22 8.69 0.55
CA ALA A 113 -9.59 8.40 0.15
C ALA A 113 -10.15 9.61 -0.64
N PRO A 114 -10.47 9.43 -1.94
CA PRO A 114 -10.73 10.56 -2.83
C PRO A 114 -12.06 11.29 -2.58
N GLU A 115 -13.01 10.65 -1.90
CA GLU A 115 -14.29 11.25 -1.53
C GLU A 115 -14.21 12.24 -0.36
N LEU A 116 -13.08 12.31 0.34
CA LEU A 116 -12.90 13.22 1.47
C LEU A 116 -12.80 14.68 0.99
N GLU A 117 -13.35 15.58 1.78
CA GLU A 117 -13.18 17.02 1.55
C GLU A 117 -11.68 17.38 1.53
N GLY A 118 -11.22 18.09 0.49
CA GLY A 118 -9.81 18.44 0.28
C GLY A 118 -8.95 17.36 -0.37
N ALA A 119 -9.51 16.16 -0.65
CA ALA A 119 -8.73 15.06 -1.22
C ALA A 119 -8.27 15.34 -2.67
N ILE A 120 -9.10 15.93 -3.49
CA ILE A 120 -8.76 16.25 -4.89
C ILE A 120 -7.64 17.28 -4.97
N GLU A 121 -7.68 18.31 -4.12
CA GLU A 121 -6.62 19.31 -4.00
C GLU A 121 -5.31 18.66 -3.52
N THR A 122 -5.41 17.74 -2.56
CA THR A 122 -4.29 16.94 -2.07
C THR A 122 -3.65 16.10 -3.17
N ILE A 123 -4.45 15.37 -3.97
CA ILE A 123 -3.96 14.55 -5.08
C ILE A 123 -3.21 15.41 -6.11
N LYS A 124 -3.73 16.59 -6.45
CA LYS A 124 -3.05 17.55 -7.33
C LYS A 124 -1.72 18.03 -6.72
N TYR A 125 -1.73 18.35 -5.43
CA TYR A 125 -0.53 18.80 -4.71
C TYR A 125 0.56 17.72 -4.70
N LEU A 126 0.20 16.48 -4.32
CA LEU A 126 1.13 15.34 -4.34
C LEU A 126 1.74 15.14 -5.73
N SER A 127 0.90 15.12 -6.77
CA SER A 127 1.32 14.94 -8.16
C SER A 127 2.27 16.05 -8.64
N SER A 128 2.07 17.30 -8.19
CA SER A 128 2.94 18.43 -8.54
C SER A 128 4.26 18.47 -7.76
N ASN A 129 4.37 17.67 -6.69
CA ASN A 129 5.57 17.56 -5.85
C ASN A 129 6.27 16.20 -5.99
N ASP A 130 6.07 15.51 -7.13
CA ASP A 130 6.69 14.22 -7.44
C ASP A 130 6.37 13.11 -6.41
N VAL A 131 5.27 13.21 -5.67
CA VAL A 131 4.77 12.16 -4.80
C VAL A 131 3.63 11.44 -5.49
N ILE A 132 3.69 10.12 -5.59
CA ILE A 132 2.64 9.32 -6.20
C ILE A 132 1.39 9.41 -5.31
N ALA A 133 0.31 9.96 -5.87
CA ALA A 133 -0.99 9.88 -5.23
C ALA A 133 -1.62 8.51 -5.50
N ALA A 134 -1.79 7.74 -4.43
CA ALA A 134 -2.54 6.49 -4.41
C ALA A 134 -3.95 6.74 -3.87
N ILE A 135 -4.94 6.04 -4.38
CA ILE A 135 -6.32 6.10 -3.89
C ILE A 135 -6.76 4.76 -3.31
N GLY A 136 -7.31 4.77 -2.13
CA GLY A 136 -7.75 3.57 -1.43
C GLY A 136 -8.38 3.88 -0.09
N HIS A 137 -8.75 2.85 0.66
CA HIS A 137 -9.50 3.00 1.91
C HIS A 137 -10.70 3.94 1.75
N SER A 138 -11.45 3.75 0.66
CA SER A 138 -12.47 4.67 0.15
C SER A 138 -13.86 4.05 0.22
N ASP A 139 -14.83 4.81 0.70
CA ASP A 139 -16.27 4.54 0.58
C ASP A 139 -16.89 5.31 -0.58
N GLY A 140 -16.05 5.94 -1.41
CA GLY A 140 -16.43 6.70 -2.60
C GLY A 140 -17.03 5.85 -3.71
N ASN A 141 -17.63 6.51 -4.68
CA ASN A 141 -18.24 5.94 -5.87
C ASN A 141 -17.33 6.10 -7.11
N GLY A 142 -17.85 5.73 -8.28
CA GLY A 142 -17.10 5.82 -9.53
C GLY A 142 -16.76 7.27 -9.93
N ALA A 143 -17.61 8.24 -9.62
CA ALA A 143 -17.33 9.65 -9.92
C ALA A 143 -16.14 10.18 -9.10
N ASP A 144 -16.03 9.76 -7.82
CA ASP A 144 -14.89 10.09 -6.96
C ASP A 144 -13.59 9.50 -7.51
N ALA A 145 -13.64 8.24 -8.00
CA ALA A 145 -12.49 7.59 -8.63
C ALA A 145 -12.03 8.34 -9.89
N VAL A 146 -12.96 8.69 -10.77
CA VAL A 146 -12.67 9.44 -12.01
C VAL A 146 -12.06 10.80 -11.69
N ALA A 147 -12.65 11.56 -10.75
CA ALA A 147 -12.13 12.85 -10.33
C ALA A 147 -10.70 12.76 -9.77
N ALA A 148 -10.40 11.71 -9.00
CA ALA A 148 -9.05 11.47 -8.48
C ALA A 148 -8.04 11.15 -9.59
N ILE A 149 -8.41 10.32 -10.58
CA ILE A 149 -7.55 9.99 -11.73
C ILE A 149 -7.27 11.25 -12.56
N GLU A 150 -8.28 12.08 -12.79
CA GLU A 150 -8.12 13.36 -13.50
C GLU A 150 -7.25 14.35 -12.72
N ALA A 151 -7.30 14.31 -11.39
CA ALA A 151 -6.45 15.10 -10.51
C ALA A 151 -4.99 14.63 -10.47
N GLY A 152 -4.68 13.43 -10.98
CA GLY A 152 -3.32 12.91 -11.10
C GLY A 152 -3.03 11.66 -10.28
N ALA A 153 -4.03 11.00 -9.68
CA ALA A 153 -3.85 9.70 -9.04
C ALA A 153 -3.31 8.66 -10.03
N LYS A 154 -2.34 7.84 -9.59
CA LYS A 154 -1.62 6.88 -10.45
C LYS A 154 -1.80 5.43 -10.06
N VAL A 155 -2.20 5.14 -8.82
CA VAL A 155 -2.31 3.77 -8.33
C VAL A 155 -3.48 3.63 -7.38
N VAL A 156 -4.11 2.46 -7.37
CA VAL A 156 -5.13 2.07 -6.39
C VAL A 156 -4.46 1.17 -5.37
N THR A 157 -4.51 1.57 -4.12
CA THR A 157 -3.98 0.82 -2.97
C THR A 157 -4.78 -0.48 -2.79
N HIS A 158 -4.09 -1.62 -2.71
CA HIS A 158 -4.62 -2.99 -2.51
C HIS A 158 -6.04 -3.20 -3.07
N PHE A 159 -6.17 -3.04 -4.40
CA PHE A 159 -7.43 -3.09 -5.14
C PHE A 159 -8.36 -4.20 -4.67
N THR A 160 -9.65 -3.90 -4.52
CA THR A 160 -10.74 -4.69 -3.92
C THR A 160 -10.71 -4.84 -2.40
N ASN A 161 -9.72 -4.29 -1.70
CA ASN A 161 -9.69 -4.29 -0.23
C ASN A 161 -9.97 -2.87 0.29
N ALA A 162 -10.68 -2.78 1.42
CA ALA A 162 -11.11 -1.52 2.03
C ALA A 162 -11.80 -0.55 1.06
N MET A 163 -12.57 -1.07 0.09
CA MET A 163 -13.35 -0.32 -0.89
C MET A 163 -14.57 -1.12 -1.36
N SER A 164 -15.42 -0.54 -2.23
CA SER A 164 -16.47 -1.29 -2.90
C SER A 164 -15.86 -2.42 -3.75
N LYS A 165 -16.42 -3.64 -3.64
CA LYS A 165 -15.99 -4.82 -4.40
C LYS A 165 -16.87 -5.08 -5.65
N LEU A 166 -17.79 -4.18 -5.96
CA LEU A 166 -18.78 -4.35 -7.03
C LEU A 166 -18.14 -4.04 -8.40
N ILE A 167 -17.29 -4.94 -8.90
CA ILE A 167 -16.57 -4.77 -10.18
C ILE A 167 -17.55 -4.68 -11.36
N GLU A 168 -18.70 -5.33 -11.28
CA GLU A 168 -19.72 -5.36 -12.35
C GLU A 168 -20.65 -4.13 -12.34
N ASP A 169 -20.62 -3.32 -11.29
CA ASP A 169 -21.44 -2.12 -11.16
C ASP A 169 -20.68 -0.92 -11.75
N GLU A 170 -21.16 -0.41 -12.88
CA GLU A 170 -20.55 0.69 -13.63
C GLU A 170 -20.42 2.00 -12.81
N GLU A 171 -21.26 2.19 -11.79
CA GLU A 171 -21.20 3.36 -10.92
C GLU A 171 -20.23 3.17 -9.74
N SER A 172 -19.68 1.96 -9.57
CA SER A 172 -18.79 1.66 -8.45
C SER A 172 -17.38 2.18 -8.66
N PHE A 173 -16.72 2.47 -7.54
CA PHE A 173 -15.29 2.80 -7.51
C PHE A 173 -14.45 1.71 -8.19
N ALA A 174 -14.68 0.44 -7.83
CA ALA A 174 -13.90 -0.69 -8.34
C ALA A 174 -14.04 -0.86 -9.87
N HIS A 175 -15.24 -0.67 -10.42
CA HIS A 175 -15.46 -0.74 -11.86
C HIS A 175 -14.66 0.34 -12.60
N GLN A 176 -14.76 1.58 -12.14
CA GLN A 176 -14.11 2.71 -12.82
C GLN A 176 -12.58 2.55 -12.85
N VAL A 177 -11.94 2.22 -11.71
CA VAL A 177 -10.48 2.07 -11.67
C VAL A 177 -10.00 0.83 -12.44
N LEU A 178 -10.79 -0.26 -12.46
CA LEU A 178 -10.43 -1.45 -13.24
C LEU A 178 -10.43 -1.17 -14.75
N ASN A 179 -11.32 -0.31 -15.22
CA ASN A 179 -11.49 -0.03 -16.66
C ASN A 179 -10.72 1.22 -17.13
N ASP A 180 -10.20 2.07 -16.24
CA ASP A 180 -9.41 3.23 -16.64
C ASP A 180 -7.93 2.85 -16.91
N PRO A 181 -7.41 3.04 -18.15
CA PRO A 181 -6.05 2.63 -18.49
C PRO A 181 -4.95 3.50 -17.85
N ARG A 182 -5.30 4.63 -17.25
CA ARG A 182 -4.35 5.60 -16.68
C ARG A 182 -3.85 5.25 -15.28
N ILE A 183 -4.54 4.31 -14.58
CA ILE A 183 -4.26 3.97 -13.19
C ILE A 183 -3.78 2.53 -13.06
N LEU A 184 -2.80 2.29 -12.19
CA LEU A 184 -2.30 0.97 -11.82
C LEU A 184 -3.04 0.42 -10.61
N LEU A 185 -3.04 -0.90 -10.44
CA LEU A 185 -3.81 -1.60 -9.41
C LEU A 185 -2.85 -2.43 -8.55
N GLU A 186 -2.65 -2.05 -7.28
CA GLU A 186 -1.98 -2.94 -6.33
C GLU A 186 -2.87 -4.15 -6.03
N LEU A 187 -2.25 -5.32 -5.91
CA LEU A 187 -2.97 -6.55 -5.64
C LEU A 187 -2.22 -7.43 -4.64
N ILE A 188 -2.89 -7.79 -3.53
CA ILE A 188 -2.40 -8.75 -2.54
C ILE A 188 -2.84 -10.14 -2.99
N VAL A 189 -1.89 -11.01 -3.34
CA VAL A 189 -2.17 -12.34 -3.87
C VAL A 189 -1.78 -13.42 -2.88
N ASP A 190 -2.60 -13.58 -1.84
CA ASP A 190 -2.48 -14.62 -0.81
C ASP A 190 -3.63 -15.63 -0.84
N GLY A 191 -4.66 -15.41 -1.68
CA GLY A 191 -5.88 -16.21 -1.74
C GLY A 191 -6.87 -15.95 -0.60
N VAL A 192 -6.57 -14.98 0.27
CA VAL A 192 -7.40 -14.57 1.42
C VAL A 192 -7.99 -13.16 1.20
N HIS A 193 -7.14 -12.19 0.86
CA HIS A 193 -7.55 -10.82 0.54
C HIS A 193 -8.38 -10.78 -0.75
N VAL A 194 -7.92 -11.52 -1.76
CA VAL A 194 -8.60 -11.61 -3.06
C VAL A 194 -8.71 -13.09 -3.46
N PRO A 195 -9.91 -13.61 -3.76
CA PRO A 195 -10.06 -14.96 -4.29
C PRO A 195 -9.23 -15.17 -5.55
N LEU A 196 -8.58 -16.33 -5.70
CA LEU A 196 -7.62 -16.58 -6.78
C LEU A 196 -8.25 -16.51 -8.19
N ASN A 197 -9.52 -16.89 -8.33
CA ASN A 197 -10.26 -16.71 -9.58
C ASN A 197 -10.42 -15.21 -9.94
N THR A 198 -10.68 -14.36 -8.94
CA THR A 198 -10.77 -12.90 -9.12
C THR A 198 -9.39 -12.30 -9.46
N VAL A 199 -8.31 -12.82 -8.88
CA VAL A 199 -6.93 -12.43 -9.27
C VAL A 199 -6.71 -12.67 -10.77
N VAL A 200 -7.05 -13.88 -11.26
CA VAL A 200 -6.89 -14.22 -12.69
C VAL A 200 -7.75 -13.30 -13.56
N GLU A 201 -8.99 -13.02 -13.16
CA GLU A 201 -9.89 -12.11 -13.88
C GLU A 201 -9.32 -10.68 -13.96
N ILE A 202 -8.79 -10.15 -12.86
CA ILE A 202 -8.16 -8.81 -12.83
C ILE A 202 -6.96 -8.77 -13.79
N PHE A 203 -6.10 -9.79 -13.79
CA PHE A 203 -4.99 -9.88 -14.74
C PHE A 203 -5.44 -9.98 -16.19
N GLN A 204 -6.58 -10.61 -16.49
CA GLN A 204 -7.14 -10.66 -17.84
C GLN A 204 -7.70 -9.28 -18.28
N LYS A 205 -8.36 -8.56 -17.38
CA LYS A 205 -8.94 -7.23 -17.67
C LYS A 205 -7.87 -6.11 -17.70
N ALA A 206 -6.82 -6.25 -16.89
CA ALA A 206 -5.79 -5.22 -16.71
C ALA A 206 -4.35 -5.80 -16.77
N PRO A 207 -3.94 -6.53 -17.82
CA PRO A 207 -2.78 -7.42 -17.83
C PRO A 207 -1.44 -6.74 -17.55
N ARG A 208 -1.30 -5.43 -17.81
CA ARG A 208 -0.06 -4.67 -17.59
C ARG A 208 -0.22 -3.55 -16.58
N ARG A 209 -1.36 -3.48 -15.93
CA ARG A 209 -1.68 -2.45 -14.92
C ARG A 209 -1.69 -2.98 -13.49
N VAL A 210 -1.52 -4.30 -13.31
CA VAL A 210 -1.42 -4.90 -11.98
C VAL A 210 -0.01 -4.72 -11.45
N ILE A 211 0.10 -4.33 -10.17
CA ILE A 211 1.30 -4.36 -9.36
C ILE A 211 1.06 -5.36 -8.23
N LEU A 212 1.90 -6.38 -8.11
CA LEU A 212 1.87 -7.23 -6.93
C LEU A 212 2.53 -6.52 -5.76
N VAL A 213 1.84 -6.48 -4.63
CA VAL A 213 2.35 -5.96 -3.37
C VAL A 213 2.23 -7.02 -2.28
N SER A 214 3.07 -6.95 -1.28
CA SER A 214 2.94 -7.84 -0.12
C SER A 214 1.87 -7.32 0.85
N ASP A 215 1.80 -6.02 1.07
CA ASP A 215 1.07 -5.44 2.20
C ASP A 215 1.44 -6.15 3.50
N ALA A 216 2.74 -6.49 3.62
CA ALA A 216 3.27 -7.32 4.67
C ALA A 216 3.31 -6.55 5.99
N MET A 217 2.79 -7.18 7.06
CA MET A 217 2.96 -6.68 8.41
C MET A 217 4.20 -7.33 9.07
N SER A 218 4.50 -6.99 10.32
CA SER A 218 5.70 -7.47 11.03
C SER A 218 5.88 -8.99 11.05
N ALA A 219 4.80 -9.77 10.94
CA ALA A 219 4.86 -11.23 10.95
C ALA A 219 5.36 -11.86 9.63
N ALA A 220 5.59 -11.08 8.58
CA ALA A 220 6.12 -11.64 7.33
C ALA A 220 7.50 -12.27 7.57
N GLY A 221 7.61 -13.56 7.20
CA GLY A 221 8.81 -14.36 7.45
C GLY A 221 8.96 -14.88 8.87
N CYS A 222 7.90 -14.81 9.69
CA CYS A 222 7.84 -15.31 11.06
C CYS A 222 6.78 -16.41 11.21
N ASP A 223 6.80 -17.09 12.36
CA ASP A 223 5.81 -18.09 12.75
C ASP A 223 4.47 -17.44 13.15
N ASP A 224 3.41 -18.26 13.20
CA ASP A 224 2.13 -17.87 13.77
C ASP A 224 2.29 -17.37 15.21
N GLY A 225 1.51 -16.36 15.61
CA GLY A 225 1.65 -15.76 16.96
C GLY A 225 0.88 -14.46 17.12
N ASN A 226 1.22 -13.73 18.17
CA ASN A 226 0.64 -12.42 18.47
C ASN A 226 1.62 -11.32 18.05
N TYR A 227 1.09 -10.35 17.33
CA TYR A 227 1.84 -9.22 16.77
C TYR A 227 1.08 -7.92 17.02
N MET A 228 1.63 -6.82 16.54
CA MET A 228 0.98 -5.51 16.56
C MET A 228 0.91 -4.93 15.14
N ILE A 229 -0.01 -4.01 14.88
CA ILE A 229 0.02 -3.08 13.74
C ILE A 229 -0.33 -1.69 14.27
N GLY A 230 0.63 -0.78 14.31
CA GLY A 230 0.48 0.42 15.13
C GLY A 230 0.10 0.05 16.57
N PRO A 231 -0.96 0.64 17.15
CA PRO A 231 -1.44 0.32 18.49
C PRO A 231 -2.33 -0.94 18.56
N LEU A 232 -2.67 -1.56 17.44
CA LEU A 232 -3.69 -2.61 17.34
C LEU A 232 -3.08 -4.00 17.47
N GLU A 233 -3.69 -4.86 18.32
CA GLU A 233 -3.27 -6.26 18.49
C GLU A 233 -3.73 -7.12 17.32
N VAL A 234 -2.81 -7.94 16.78
CA VAL A 234 -3.01 -8.87 15.68
C VAL A 234 -2.71 -10.29 16.11
N GLU A 235 -3.60 -11.23 15.79
CA GLU A 235 -3.30 -12.67 15.88
C GLU A 235 -3.01 -13.18 14.47
N VAL A 236 -1.87 -13.84 14.29
CA VAL A 236 -1.53 -14.59 13.08
C VAL A 236 -1.77 -16.06 13.34
N ARG A 237 -2.64 -16.67 12.51
CA ARG A 237 -2.96 -18.10 12.56
C ARG A 237 -3.06 -18.64 11.14
N ASN A 238 -2.35 -19.73 10.85
CA ASN A 238 -2.23 -20.31 9.50
C ASN A 238 -1.78 -19.25 8.48
N SER A 239 -0.81 -18.43 8.86
CA SER A 239 -0.29 -17.32 8.05
C SER A 239 -1.33 -16.24 7.69
N ILE A 240 -2.45 -16.15 8.39
CA ILE A 240 -3.47 -15.12 8.20
C ILE A 240 -3.46 -14.17 9.37
N ALA A 241 -3.20 -12.90 9.12
CA ALA A 241 -3.18 -11.83 10.12
C ALA A 241 -4.57 -11.21 10.31
N ARG A 242 -5.06 -11.18 11.56
CA ARG A 242 -6.36 -10.58 11.90
C ARG A 242 -6.28 -9.73 13.16
N LEU A 243 -6.99 -8.60 13.14
CA LEU A 243 -7.18 -7.80 14.35
C LEU A 243 -7.91 -8.63 15.42
N ARG A 244 -7.38 -8.63 16.64
CA ARG A 244 -8.03 -9.32 17.77
C ARG A 244 -9.34 -8.68 18.19
N SER A 245 -9.49 -7.38 17.94
CA SER A 245 -10.69 -6.61 18.33
C SER A 245 -11.94 -6.98 17.56
N ASN A 246 -11.84 -7.26 16.25
CA ASN A 246 -12.99 -7.45 15.38
C ASN A 246 -12.82 -8.54 14.31
N GLY A 247 -11.66 -9.20 14.23
CA GLY A 247 -11.36 -10.26 13.27
C GLY A 247 -11.10 -9.81 11.82
N SER A 248 -11.05 -8.50 11.56
CA SER A 248 -10.70 -7.96 10.24
C SER A 248 -9.28 -8.36 9.84
N LEU A 249 -9.02 -8.52 8.54
CA LEU A 249 -7.66 -8.70 8.02
C LEU A 249 -6.81 -7.48 8.38
N ALA A 250 -5.54 -7.69 8.68
CA ALA A 250 -4.61 -6.68 9.18
C ALA A 250 -3.26 -6.79 8.47
N GLY A 251 -3.22 -6.35 7.21
CA GLY A 251 -2.12 -6.61 6.32
C GLY A 251 -1.94 -8.11 6.04
N SER A 252 -0.84 -8.49 5.46
CA SER A 252 -0.52 -9.88 5.14
C SER A 252 0.76 -10.38 5.84
N THR A 253 1.02 -11.67 5.72
CA THR A 253 2.31 -12.29 6.06
C THR A 253 3.11 -12.65 4.81
N LEU A 254 2.69 -12.14 3.64
CA LEU A 254 3.30 -12.44 2.35
C LEU A 254 4.71 -11.88 2.22
N THR A 255 5.49 -12.57 1.41
CA THR A 255 6.61 -11.97 0.69
C THR A 255 6.23 -11.84 -0.79
N LEU A 256 6.83 -10.90 -1.50
CA LEU A 256 6.52 -10.66 -2.92
C LEU A 256 6.83 -11.91 -3.80
N ARG A 257 7.84 -12.71 -3.41
CA ARG A 257 8.11 -14.00 -4.03
C ARG A 257 6.93 -14.96 -3.86
N ARG A 258 6.40 -15.07 -2.64
CA ARG A 258 5.29 -15.97 -2.36
C ARG A 258 4.02 -15.53 -3.10
N ALA A 259 3.74 -14.24 -3.15
CA ALA A 259 2.65 -13.69 -3.96
C ALA A 259 2.79 -14.08 -5.44
N SER A 260 4.01 -13.98 -6.00
CA SER A 260 4.30 -14.37 -7.39
C SER A 260 4.05 -15.85 -7.64
N GLU A 261 4.51 -16.71 -6.74
CA GLU A 261 4.31 -18.18 -6.84
C GLU A 261 2.81 -18.53 -6.82
N ILE A 262 2.04 -17.89 -5.92
CA ILE A 262 0.59 -18.10 -5.82
C ILE A 262 -0.12 -17.63 -7.10
N ALA A 263 0.23 -16.45 -7.63
CA ALA A 263 -0.34 -15.93 -8.87
C ALA A 263 -0.11 -16.88 -10.06
N ILE A 264 1.13 -17.38 -10.22
CA ILE A 264 1.47 -18.33 -11.30
C ILE A 264 0.70 -19.64 -11.11
N HIS A 265 0.63 -20.15 -9.88
CA HIS A 265 -0.11 -21.39 -9.59
C HIS A 265 -1.61 -21.25 -9.84
N ALA A 266 -2.17 -20.05 -9.64
CA ALA A 266 -3.56 -19.74 -9.94
C ALA A 266 -3.85 -19.64 -11.45
N GLY A 267 -2.82 -19.63 -12.30
CA GLY A 267 -2.95 -19.59 -13.76
C GLY A 267 -2.64 -18.25 -14.41
N VAL A 268 -2.10 -17.28 -13.65
CA VAL A 268 -1.60 -16.03 -14.25
C VAL A 268 -0.31 -16.31 -15.03
N PRO A 269 -0.18 -15.87 -16.30
CA PRO A 269 1.04 -16.05 -17.07
C PRO A 269 2.27 -15.48 -16.37
N GLN A 270 3.36 -16.26 -16.33
CA GLN A 270 4.60 -15.90 -15.64
C GLN A 270 5.16 -14.52 -16.09
N GLU A 271 5.04 -14.20 -17.37
CA GLU A 271 5.48 -12.90 -17.91
C GLU A 271 4.70 -11.71 -17.33
N LEU A 272 3.39 -11.87 -17.05
CA LEU A 272 2.57 -10.85 -16.43
C LEU A 272 2.92 -10.70 -14.94
N VAL A 273 3.20 -11.80 -14.24
CA VAL A 273 3.66 -11.77 -12.85
C VAL A 273 5.03 -11.09 -12.75
N ALA A 274 5.96 -11.42 -13.65
CA ALA A 274 7.26 -10.76 -13.71
C ALA A 274 7.11 -9.26 -13.99
N HIS A 275 6.23 -8.85 -14.90
CA HIS A 275 5.92 -7.46 -15.17
C HIS A 275 5.34 -6.76 -13.93
N ALA A 276 4.39 -7.40 -13.24
CA ALA A 276 3.71 -6.85 -12.06
C ALA A 276 4.62 -6.66 -10.83
N THR A 277 5.79 -7.32 -10.81
CA THR A 277 6.77 -7.19 -9.71
C THR A 277 8.02 -6.39 -10.09
N THR A 278 8.14 -5.94 -11.34
CA THR A 278 9.31 -5.21 -11.84
C THR A 278 8.93 -3.95 -12.61
N LEU A 279 8.48 -4.11 -13.85
CA LEU A 279 8.24 -2.97 -14.76
C LEU A 279 7.03 -2.12 -14.36
N ALA A 280 5.93 -2.75 -13.91
CA ALA A 280 4.75 -2.01 -13.49
C ALA A 280 5.04 -1.08 -12.30
N PRO A 281 5.59 -1.55 -11.16
CA PRO A 281 5.92 -0.64 -10.07
C PRO A 281 6.99 0.38 -10.44
N GLN A 282 8.00 0.03 -11.25
CA GLN A 282 9.02 0.98 -11.69
C GLN A 282 8.46 2.09 -12.58
N SER A 283 7.41 1.82 -13.35
CA SER A 283 6.80 2.82 -14.23
C SER A 283 6.18 4.00 -13.49
N LEU A 284 5.75 3.80 -12.22
CA LEU A 284 5.25 4.88 -11.36
C LEU A 284 6.30 5.96 -11.10
N PHE A 285 7.57 5.59 -11.10
CA PHE A 285 8.69 6.46 -10.72
C PHE A 285 9.58 6.86 -11.90
N ALA A 286 9.15 6.60 -13.15
CA ALA A 286 9.94 6.86 -14.34
C ALA A 286 10.26 8.35 -14.56
N SER A 287 9.44 9.26 -14.03
CA SER A 287 9.64 10.71 -14.08
C SER A 287 10.61 11.26 -13.03
N LYS A 288 11.03 10.45 -12.05
CA LYS A 288 11.95 10.84 -10.96
C LYS A 288 13.44 10.65 -11.30
N LYS A 289 13.79 10.38 -12.55
CA LYS A 289 15.18 10.19 -13.00
C LYS A 289 15.75 11.44 -13.67
#